data_d84cc8e0fdd0dc3924c9b7b8093ca54c
#
_entry.id   d84cc8e0fdd0dc3924c9b7b8093ca54c
#
_cell.length_a   1.000
_cell.length_b   1.000
_cell.length_c   1.000
_cell.angle_alpha   90.00
_cell.angle_beta   90.00
_cell.angle_gamma   90.00
#
_symmetry.space_group_name_H-M   'P 1'
#
loop_
_entity.id
_entity.type
_entity.pdbx_description
1 polymer ?
#
loop_
_entity_poly.entity_id
_entity_poly.type
_entity_poly.pdbx_seq_one_letter_code
_entity_poly.pdbx_strand_id
1 'polypeptide(L)'
;MRNSILIIILCCLSNPISACDVCGNGNTINAIGLLPQFAQSFIGFRYGKQTFITTHPSGNGKESDQFKQFEITARYVASNRFQIAVSFPYAINQQVGISNIKSSGLGDVSLFLTHTTIPSKKLYQSNWYHALQFMFGLKMPTGQYKNDFSSSAYNEHLYPGTGSWDFIPALNYVITYKKFGLNIDCNAKFNSSNKITYKMGNQFNGSMRWFYNKILSSVNYIPFIALGFSKNNHDENAFNMVAYTGGEEINYQFGADVKIKSYLIGFQYLKPLVQNWNDTYTIHDAKLNVRLLYFFK
;
A
#
# COMPACT_ATOMS: atom_id res chain seq x y z
N MET A 1 12.30 15.91 -52.12
CA MET A 1 11.14 15.13 -51.63
C MET A 1 11.44 13.66 -51.28
N ARG A 2 12.69 13.15 -51.47
CA ARG A 2 13.02 11.72 -51.18
C ARG A 2 13.58 11.46 -49.79
N ASN A 3 13.95 12.50 -49.04
CA ASN A 3 14.52 12.39 -47.69
C ASN A 3 13.48 12.59 -46.56
N SER A 4 12.28 13.13 -46.89
CA SER A 4 11.23 13.34 -45.89
C SER A 4 10.41 12.07 -45.57
N ILE A 5 10.43 11.09 -46.50
CA ILE A 5 9.72 9.81 -46.31
C ILE A 5 10.49 8.85 -45.41
N LEU A 6 11.81 8.97 -45.34
CA LEU A 6 12.66 8.12 -44.52
C LEU A 6 12.54 8.45 -43.02
N ILE A 7 12.23 9.71 -42.67
CA ILE A 7 12.05 10.15 -41.28
C ILE A 7 10.70 9.69 -40.70
N ILE A 8 9.68 9.58 -41.56
CA ILE A 8 8.33 9.12 -41.12
C ILE A 8 8.33 7.62 -40.83
N ILE A 9 9.16 6.82 -41.49
CA ILE A 9 9.25 5.36 -41.28
C ILE A 9 10.05 5.03 -40.01
N LEU A 10 10.94 5.90 -39.56
CA LEU A 10 11.73 5.68 -38.31
C LEU A 10 10.95 5.98 -37.03
N CYS A 11 9.85 6.73 -37.11
CA CYS A 11 8.98 7.04 -35.95
C CYS A 11 7.96 5.94 -35.65
N CYS A 12 7.82 4.90 -36.47
CA CYS A 12 6.81 3.83 -36.28
C CYS A 12 7.37 2.56 -35.62
N LEU A 13 8.60 2.57 -35.11
CA LEU A 13 9.22 1.40 -34.47
C LEU A 13 9.43 1.57 -32.94
N SER A 14 8.71 2.46 -32.31
CA SER A 14 8.60 2.43 -30.85
C SER A 14 7.58 1.34 -30.46
N ASN A 15 8.06 0.14 -30.18
CA ASN A 15 7.26 -0.84 -29.49
C ASN A 15 6.80 -0.22 -28.17
N PRO A 16 5.49 -0.12 -27.88
CA PRO A 16 5.04 0.29 -26.55
C PRO A 16 5.50 -0.79 -25.57
N ILE A 17 6.43 -0.45 -24.69
CA ILE A 17 6.77 -1.29 -23.55
C ILE A 17 5.53 -1.27 -22.68
N SER A 18 4.77 -2.36 -22.71
CA SER A 18 3.60 -2.53 -21.83
C SER A 18 4.11 -2.76 -20.42
N ALA A 19 4.15 -1.71 -19.61
CA ALA A 19 4.42 -1.84 -18.20
C ALA A 19 3.11 -2.21 -17.50
N CYS A 20 3.13 -3.28 -16.71
CA CYS A 20 2.02 -3.69 -15.86
C CYS A 20 2.16 -2.99 -14.51
N ASP A 21 1.28 -2.03 -14.20
CA ASP A 21 1.56 -0.99 -13.21
C ASP A 21 0.68 -0.94 -11.98
N VAL A 22 0.14 -2.04 -11.59
CA VAL A 22 -0.61 -2.07 -10.33
C VAL A 22 0.27 -2.57 -9.20
N CYS A 23 1.12 -1.72 -8.68
CA CYS A 23 2.20 -2.15 -7.84
C CYS A 23 1.93 -2.22 -6.39
N GLY A 24 2.45 -3.26 -5.94
CA GLY A 24 2.55 -3.85 -4.66
C GLY A 24 3.04 -3.03 -3.48
N ASN A 25 3.20 -1.74 -3.57
CA ASN A 25 3.50 -0.89 -2.42
C ASN A 25 2.23 -0.60 -1.59
N GLY A 26 1.56 -1.69 -1.24
CA GLY A 26 0.35 -1.61 -0.46
C GLY A 26 0.59 -0.99 0.90
N ASN A 27 -0.14 0.02 1.16
CA ASN A 27 -0.67 0.51 2.44
C ASN A 27 0.01 -0.02 3.72
N THR A 28 1.30 0.27 3.89
CA THR A 28 2.02 0.15 5.17
C THR A 28 1.28 0.92 6.28
N ILE A 29 0.60 1.99 5.91
CA ILE A 29 -0.15 2.86 6.81
C ILE A 29 -1.33 2.13 7.45
N ASN A 30 -2.03 1.25 6.73
CA ASN A 30 -3.14 0.49 7.30
C ASN A 30 -2.71 -0.46 8.43
N ALA A 31 -1.44 -0.86 8.50
CA ALA A 31 -0.92 -1.64 9.61
C ALA A 31 -0.54 -0.76 10.81
N ILE A 32 -0.09 0.46 10.57
CA ILE A 32 0.39 1.40 11.60
C ILE A 32 -0.77 2.20 12.19
N GLY A 33 -1.76 2.61 11.35
CA GLY A 33 -2.88 3.45 11.73
C GLY A 33 -4.03 2.74 12.42
N LEU A 34 -3.95 1.44 12.59
CA LEU A 34 -5.10 0.60 12.81
C LEU A 34 -5.82 0.75 14.12
N LEU A 35 -5.23 1.33 15.12
CA LEU A 35 -5.92 1.38 16.41
C LEU A 35 -5.39 2.55 17.24
N PRO A 36 -5.91 3.78 17.06
CA PRO A 36 -5.70 4.89 17.98
C PRO A 36 -6.05 4.53 19.42
N GLN A 37 -6.94 3.55 19.59
CA GLN A 37 -7.33 3.02 20.88
C GLN A 37 -6.23 2.17 21.57
N PHE A 38 -5.24 1.69 20.80
CA PHE A 38 -4.07 1.00 21.37
C PHE A 38 -2.84 1.92 21.29
N ALA A 39 -2.83 2.97 22.11
CA ALA A 39 -1.67 3.85 22.29
C ALA A 39 -0.54 3.12 23.03
N GLN A 40 -0.05 2.01 22.48
CA GLN A 40 1.01 1.18 23.07
C GLN A 40 2.13 1.00 22.05
N SER A 41 3.37 0.92 22.54
CA SER A 41 4.51 0.53 21.73
C SER A 41 4.35 -0.93 21.28
N PHE A 42 4.80 -1.26 20.07
CA PHE A 42 4.76 -2.64 19.57
C PHE A 42 5.89 -2.93 18.58
N ILE A 43 6.19 -4.22 18.47
CA ILE A 43 6.87 -4.80 17.31
C ILE A 43 5.87 -5.69 16.61
N GLY A 44 5.81 -5.61 15.29
CA GLY A 44 4.86 -6.32 14.47
C GLY A 44 5.48 -6.97 13.25
N PHE A 45 4.88 -8.07 12.85
CA PHE A 45 5.14 -8.75 11.59
C PHE A 45 3.86 -8.74 10.77
N ARG A 46 3.97 -8.42 9.48
CA ARG A 46 2.88 -8.46 8.51
C ARG A 46 3.29 -9.28 7.29
N TYR A 47 2.38 -10.11 6.84
CA TYR A 47 2.42 -10.76 5.54
C TYR A 47 1.29 -10.21 4.68
N GLY A 48 1.61 -9.77 3.48
CA GLY A 48 0.65 -9.34 2.45
C GLY A 48 0.85 -10.12 1.16
N LYS A 49 -0.25 -10.49 0.52
CA LYS A 49 -0.25 -11.06 -0.84
C LYS A 49 -1.30 -10.36 -1.66
N GLN A 50 -0.96 -9.96 -2.88
CA GLN A 50 -1.90 -9.45 -3.87
C GLN A 50 -1.55 -9.98 -5.26
N THR A 51 -2.56 -10.08 -6.13
CA THR A 51 -2.44 -10.66 -7.46
C THR A 51 -3.13 -9.72 -8.46
N PHE A 52 -2.46 -9.49 -9.58
CA PHE A 52 -2.99 -8.74 -10.72
C PHE A 52 -2.90 -9.61 -11.97
N ILE A 53 -3.86 -9.43 -12.86
CA ILE A 53 -3.92 -10.13 -14.14
C ILE A 53 -3.99 -9.06 -15.23
N THR A 54 -2.98 -9.00 -16.07
CA THR A 54 -2.89 -8.06 -17.19
C THR A 54 -3.12 -8.78 -18.51
N THR A 55 -4.00 -8.22 -19.32
CA THR A 55 -4.19 -8.63 -20.71
C THR A 55 -3.49 -7.60 -21.60
N HIS A 56 -2.59 -8.03 -22.47
CA HIS A 56 -1.87 -7.12 -23.34
C HIS A 56 -2.80 -6.41 -24.34
N PRO A 57 -2.59 -5.11 -24.60
CA PRO A 57 -3.41 -4.35 -25.56
C PRO A 57 -3.44 -4.96 -26.97
N SER A 58 -2.37 -5.68 -27.37
CA SER A 58 -2.29 -6.42 -28.63
C SER A 58 -3.15 -7.68 -28.67
N GLY A 59 -3.80 -8.07 -27.57
CA GLY A 59 -4.58 -9.31 -27.46
C GLY A 59 -3.73 -10.59 -27.35
N ASN A 60 -2.41 -10.49 -27.43
CA ASN A 60 -1.51 -11.65 -27.52
C ASN A 60 -0.99 -12.11 -26.15
N GLY A 61 -1.88 -12.43 -25.22
CA GLY A 61 -1.50 -13.09 -23.98
C GLY A 61 -1.96 -12.41 -22.70
N LYS A 62 -1.83 -13.17 -21.61
CA LYS A 62 -2.12 -12.71 -20.25
C LYS A 62 -0.89 -12.90 -19.38
N GLU A 63 -0.67 -11.97 -18.49
CA GLU A 63 0.35 -12.04 -17.45
C GLU A 63 -0.32 -11.99 -16.07
N SER A 64 0.24 -12.72 -15.13
CA SER A 64 -0.19 -12.71 -13.74
C SER A 64 0.96 -12.22 -12.87
N ASP A 65 0.76 -11.08 -12.20
CA ASP A 65 1.71 -10.49 -11.30
C ASP A 65 1.32 -10.78 -9.86
N GLN A 66 2.20 -11.43 -9.14
CA GLN A 66 2.03 -11.77 -7.73
C GLN A 66 3.04 -11.00 -6.89
N PHE A 67 2.52 -10.24 -5.94
CA PHE A 67 3.32 -9.49 -4.97
C PHE A 67 3.12 -10.07 -3.58
N LYS A 68 4.21 -10.57 -2.98
CA LYS A 68 4.24 -11.04 -1.59
C LYS A 68 5.14 -10.12 -0.81
N GLN A 69 4.65 -9.57 0.28
CA GLN A 69 5.40 -8.67 1.13
C GLN A 69 5.41 -9.17 2.57
N PHE A 70 6.60 -9.27 3.13
CA PHE A 70 6.85 -9.48 4.54
C PHE A 70 7.34 -8.16 5.12
N GLU A 71 6.82 -7.75 6.25
CA GLU A 71 7.17 -6.46 6.84
C GLU A 71 7.34 -6.59 8.34
N ILE A 72 8.45 -6.08 8.84
CA ILE A 72 8.66 -5.87 10.27
C ILE A 72 8.43 -4.39 10.55
N THR A 73 7.56 -4.10 11.51
CA THR A 73 7.26 -2.74 11.94
C THR A 73 7.50 -2.61 13.43
N ALA A 74 8.22 -1.58 13.83
CA ALA A 74 8.35 -1.19 15.23
C ALA A 74 7.71 0.17 15.44
N ARG A 75 6.90 0.31 16.50
CA ARG A 75 6.29 1.58 16.91
C ARG A 75 6.66 1.86 18.37
N TYR A 76 7.15 3.07 18.60
CA TYR A 76 7.43 3.61 19.93
C TYR A 76 6.50 4.78 20.23
N VAL A 77 5.83 4.72 21.36
CA VAL A 77 4.96 5.78 21.87
C VAL A 77 5.79 6.68 22.79
N ALA A 78 6.28 7.78 22.23
CA ALA A 78 7.11 8.74 22.99
C ALA A 78 6.30 9.55 24.00
N SER A 79 5.03 9.82 23.68
CA SER A 79 4.10 10.49 24.59
C SER A 79 2.64 10.20 24.18
N ASN A 80 1.68 10.69 24.96
CA ASN A 80 0.25 10.57 24.61
C ASN A 80 -0.12 11.24 23.28
N ARG A 81 0.76 12.07 22.74
CA ARG A 81 0.54 12.80 21.46
C ARG A 81 1.48 12.41 20.34
N PHE A 82 2.66 11.88 20.65
CA PHE A 82 3.67 11.59 19.63
C PHE A 82 4.07 10.12 19.63
N GLN A 83 4.09 9.56 18.44
CA GLN A 83 4.52 8.19 18.17
C GLN A 83 5.47 8.20 16.98
N ILE A 84 6.47 7.35 17.03
CA ILE A 84 7.42 7.12 15.95
C ILE A 84 7.31 5.65 15.55
N ALA A 85 7.28 5.37 14.25
CA ALA A 85 7.30 4.00 13.75
C ALA A 85 8.28 3.88 12.60
N VAL A 86 8.87 2.69 12.46
CA VAL A 86 9.74 2.33 11.37
C VAL A 86 9.27 1.01 10.77
N SER A 87 9.32 0.90 9.44
CA SER A 87 8.90 -0.29 8.70
C SER A 87 10.03 -0.77 7.79
N PHE A 88 10.30 -2.08 7.84
CA PHE A 88 11.31 -2.79 7.06
C PHE A 88 10.61 -3.85 6.20
N PRO A 89 10.34 -3.56 4.92
CA PRO A 89 9.71 -4.53 4.04
C PRO A 89 10.74 -5.44 3.36
N TYR A 90 10.33 -6.69 3.12
CA TYR A 90 10.98 -7.64 2.23
C TYR A 90 9.94 -8.11 1.21
N ALA A 91 10.23 -7.97 -0.07
CA ALA A 91 9.29 -8.31 -1.14
C ALA A 91 9.76 -9.54 -1.93
N ILE A 92 8.78 -10.33 -2.38
CA ILE A 92 8.94 -11.38 -3.39
C ILE A 92 7.88 -11.11 -4.46
N ASN A 93 8.35 -10.66 -5.61
CA ASN A 93 7.50 -10.30 -6.73
C ASN A 93 7.73 -11.30 -7.87
N GLN A 94 6.65 -11.71 -8.51
CA GLN A 94 6.71 -12.70 -9.57
C GLN A 94 5.71 -12.33 -10.66
N GLN A 95 6.17 -12.30 -11.89
CA GLN A 95 5.36 -12.22 -13.09
C GLN A 95 5.39 -13.57 -13.79
N VAL A 96 4.24 -14.10 -14.19
CA VAL A 96 4.08 -15.39 -14.87
C VAL A 96 3.17 -15.18 -16.07
N GLY A 97 3.59 -15.69 -17.22
CA GLY A 97 2.84 -15.59 -18.48
C GLY A 97 3.76 -15.47 -19.67
N ILE A 98 3.68 -14.36 -20.41
CA ILE A 98 4.55 -14.11 -21.57
C ILE A 98 6.01 -14.04 -21.13
N SER A 99 6.29 -13.40 -20.01
CA SER A 99 7.58 -13.39 -19.36
C SER A 99 7.48 -14.07 -17.99
N ASN A 100 8.51 -14.84 -17.62
CA ASN A 100 8.60 -15.44 -16.29
C ASN A 100 9.74 -14.74 -15.53
N ILE A 101 9.37 -13.72 -14.76
CA ILE A 101 10.32 -12.90 -14.00
C ILE A 101 10.04 -13.06 -12.52
N LYS A 102 11.10 -13.22 -11.73
CA LYS A 102 11.01 -13.24 -10.27
C LYS A 102 12.06 -12.34 -9.69
N SER A 103 11.65 -11.49 -8.76
CA SER A 103 12.55 -10.67 -7.96
C SER A 103 12.26 -10.85 -6.48
N SER A 104 13.28 -10.70 -5.65
CA SER A 104 13.11 -10.72 -4.21
C SER A 104 14.23 -9.94 -3.53
N GLY A 105 13.89 -9.28 -2.42
CA GLY A 105 14.89 -8.53 -1.67
C GLY A 105 14.28 -7.56 -0.67
N LEU A 106 15.17 -6.79 -0.03
CA LEU A 106 14.75 -5.73 0.87
C LEU A 106 14.11 -4.59 0.08
N GLY A 107 12.94 -4.12 0.53
CA GLY A 107 12.30 -2.94 0.01
C GLY A 107 12.77 -1.67 0.73
N ASP A 108 12.17 -0.54 0.39
CA ASP A 108 12.52 0.75 0.94
C ASP A 108 12.02 0.92 2.38
N VAL A 109 12.92 1.26 3.29
CA VAL A 109 12.58 1.54 4.69
C VAL A 109 11.74 2.80 4.79
N SER A 110 10.71 2.77 5.64
CA SER A 110 9.85 3.93 5.88
C SER A 110 9.84 4.31 7.35
N LEU A 111 9.96 5.61 7.62
CA LEU A 111 9.86 6.22 8.94
C LEU A 111 8.57 7.03 9.03
N PHE A 112 7.83 6.88 10.12
CA PHE A 112 6.57 7.57 10.35
C PHE A 112 6.58 8.32 11.69
N LEU A 113 6.16 9.57 11.65
CA LEU A 113 5.86 10.38 12.81
C LEU A 113 4.35 10.58 12.89
N THR A 114 3.74 10.18 14.00
CA THR A 114 2.31 10.35 14.24
C THR A 114 2.07 11.35 15.34
N HIS A 115 1.23 12.35 15.07
CA HIS A 115 0.73 13.30 16.05
C HIS A 115 -0.75 13.04 16.34
N THR A 116 -1.08 12.73 17.59
CA THR A 116 -2.45 12.55 18.06
C THR A 116 -3.01 13.91 18.51
N THR A 117 -3.79 14.55 17.63
CA THR A 117 -4.40 15.85 17.87
C THR A 117 -5.53 15.74 18.89
N ILE A 118 -6.37 14.71 18.73
CA ILE A 118 -7.44 14.37 19.67
C ILE A 118 -7.13 12.99 20.22
N PRO A 119 -6.55 12.88 21.43
CA PRO A 119 -6.41 11.59 22.09
C PRO A 119 -7.79 11.02 22.41
N SER A 120 -7.92 9.70 22.44
CA SER A 120 -9.21 9.03 22.67
C SER A 120 -9.95 9.66 23.85
N LYS A 121 -10.89 10.54 23.54
CA LYS A 121 -11.60 11.38 24.52
C LYS A 121 -13.09 11.11 24.42
N LYS A 122 -13.73 10.97 25.56
CA LYS A 122 -15.17 10.88 25.68
C LYS A 122 -15.82 12.21 25.29
N LEU A 123 -16.79 12.19 24.37
CA LEU A 123 -17.63 13.34 24.09
C LEU A 123 -18.52 13.62 25.30
N TYR A 124 -18.69 14.90 25.61
CA TYR A 124 -19.36 15.38 26.81
C TYR A 124 -20.67 14.63 27.11
N GLN A 125 -20.80 14.07 28.32
CA GLN A 125 -21.96 13.32 28.84
C GLN A 125 -22.53 12.21 27.95
N SER A 126 -21.76 11.71 26.98
CA SER A 126 -22.19 10.68 26.04
C SER A 126 -21.34 9.41 26.13
N ASN A 127 -21.81 8.32 25.52
CA ASN A 127 -21.05 7.08 25.39
C ASN A 127 -20.17 7.06 24.11
N TRP A 128 -19.94 8.24 23.51
CA TRP A 128 -19.12 8.41 22.34
C TRP A 128 -17.68 8.75 22.72
N TYR A 129 -16.74 8.09 22.04
CA TYR A 129 -15.30 8.40 22.10
C TYR A 129 -14.81 8.65 20.70
N HIS A 130 -13.90 9.60 20.55
CA HIS A 130 -13.26 9.88 19.26
C HIS A 130 -11.76 10.14 19.41
N ALA A 131 -11.03 9.88 18.35
CA ALA A 131 -9.60 10.14 18.26
C ALA A 131 -9.24 10.59 16.85
N LEU A 132 -8.30 11.54 16.76
CA LEU A 132 -7.79 12.07 15.50
C LEU A 132 -6.28 12.05 15.51
N GLN A 133 -5.68 11.47 14.47
CA GLN A 133 -4.24 11.38 14.29
C GLN A 133 -3.83 11.86 12.90
N PHE A 134 -2.78 12.66 12.85
CA PHE A 134 -2.04 12.99 11.65
C PHE A 134 -0.74 12.20 11.63
N MET A 135 -0.38 11.67 10.48
CA MET A 135 0.85 10.90 10.30
C MET A 135 1.63 11.49 9.13
N PHE A 136 2.94 11.59 9.31
CA PHE A 136 3.89 11.99 8.29
C PHE A 136 4.89 10.87 8.10
N GLY A 137 4.92 10.29 6.90
CA GLY A 137 5.84 9.23 6.52
C GLY A 137 6.90 9.74 5.55
N LEU A 138 8.10 9.19 5.71
CA LEU A 138 9.22 9.36 4.77
C LEU A 138 9.73 7.97 4.39
N LYS A 139 9.63 7.61 3.11
CA LYS A 139 10.23 6.40 2.56
C LYS A 139 11.58 6.73 1.98
N MET A 140 12.60 5.97 2.36
CA MET A 140 14.00 6.16 1.98
C MET A 140 14.41 5.14 0.91
N PRO A 141 15.21 5.50 -0.11
CA PRO A 141 15.64 4.59 -1.17
C PRO A 141 16.74 3.62 -0.69
N THR A 142 16.38 2.75 0.25
CA THR A 142 17.29 1.77 0.88
C THR A 142 17.11 0.35 0.35
N GLY A 143 16.06 0.14 -0.43
CA GLY A 143 15.72 -1.16 -0.99
C GLY A 143 16.54 -1.54 -2.22
N GLN A 144 16.48 -2.80 -2.58
CA GLN A 144 17.13 -3.32 -3.77
C GLN A 144 16.40 -2.83 -5.01
N TYR A 145 17.14 -2.14 -5.88
CA TYR A 145 16.63 -1.50 -7.08
C TYR A 145 17.62 -1.66 -8.23
N LYS A 146 17.13 -2.13 -9.37
CA LYS A 146 17.69 -2.20 -10.73
C LYS A 146 19.11 -2.74 -11.00
N ASN A 147 20.14 -2.41 -10.25
CA ASN A 147 21.54 -2.70 -10.65
C ASN A 147 21.89 -4.20 -10.74
N ASP A 148 21.02 -5.07 -10.21
CA ASP A 148 21.26 -6.51 -10.17
C ASP A 148 20.51 -7.28 -11.27
N PHE A 149 19.81 -6.58 -12.16
CA PHE A 149 18.94 -7.20 -13.15
C PHE A 149 19.32 -6.78 -14.57
N SER A 150 19.88 -7.70 -15.33
CA SER A 150 20.48 -7.45 -16.65
C SER A 150 19.50 -7.47 -17.84
N SER A 151 18.18 -7.62 -17.64
CA SER A 151 17.23 -7.74 -18.76
C SER A 151 16.50 -6.43 -19.06
N SER A 152 16.53 -6.03 -20.32
CA SER A 152 15.85 -4.85 -20.86
C SER A 152 14.30 -4.92 -20.86
N ALA A 153 13.74 -6.06 -20.46
CA ALA A 153 12.29 -6.31 -20.39
C ALA A 153 11.76 -6.28 -18.95
N TYR A 154 12.50 -5.70 -18.01
CA TYR A 154 12.14 -5.73 -16.62
C TYR A 154 11.17 -4.59 -16.28
N ASN A 155 10.03 -4.94 -15.69
CA ASN A 155 9.04 -3.98 -15.21
C ASN A 155 9.52 -3.33 -13.90
N GLU A 156 9.58 -1.99 -13.85
CA GLU A 156 10.05 -1.20 -12.69
C GLU A 156 9.31 -1.56 -11.39
N HIS A 157 8.09 -2.02 -11.50
CA HIS A 157 7.26 -2.40 -10.37
C HIS A 157 7.56 -3.78 -9.78
N LEU A 158 8.32 -4.59 -10.46
CA LEU A 158 8.78 -5.87 -9.91
C LEU A 158 9.98 -5.72 -8.98
N TYR A 159 10.66 -4.57 -8.93
CA TYR A 159 11.75 -4.36 -7.99
C TYR A 159 11.25 -4.26 -6.55
N PRO A 160 11.97 -4.82 -5.55
CA PRO A 160 11.63 -4.68 -4.13
C PRO A 160 11.64 -3.25 -3.62
N GLY A 161 12.57 -2.42 -4.09
CA GLY A 161 12.68 -0.99 -3.82
C GLY A 161 12.39 -0.15 -5.04
N THR A 162 12.15 1.15 -4.87
CA THR A 162 11.85 2.10 -5.95
C THR A 162 13.01 3.02 -6.29
N GLY A 163 14.02 3.09 -5.39
CA GLY A 163 15.16 3.98 -5.53
C GLY A 163 14.84 5.46 -5.36
N SER A 164 13.64 5.80 -4.87
CA SER A 164 13.15 7.17 -4.68
C SER A 164 12.85 7.50 -3.23
N TRP A 165 12.94 8.80 -2.89
CA TRP A 165 12.41 9.36 -1.67
C TRP A 165 10.94 9.63 -1.86
N ASP A 166 10.07 9.17 -0.94
CA ASP A 166 8.65 9.44 -1.04
C ASP A 166 8.11 10.01 0.26
N PHE A 167 7.20 10.97 0.15
CA PHE A 167 6.54 11.61 1.27
C PHE A 167 5.11 11.08 1.43
N ILE A 168 4.72 10.71 2.66
CA ILE A 168 3.46 9.99 2.92
C ILE A 168 2.68 10.67 4.05
N PRO A 169 1.91 11.73 3.77
CA PRO A 169 0.95 12.27 4.72
C PRO A 169 -0.25 11.35 4.87
N ALA A 170 -0.77 11.22 6.10
CA ALA A 170 -1.97 10.47 6.37
C ALA A 170 -2.79 11.05 7.51
N LEU A 171 -4.08 10.77 7.49
CA LEU A 171 -5.06 11.11 8.50
C LEU A 171 -5.77 9.83 8.94
N ASN A 172 -5.96 9.68 10.24
CA ASN A 172 -6.78 8.62 10.80
C ASN A 172 -7.76 9.20 11.82
N TYR A 173 -9.06 8.95 11.63
CA TYR A 173 -10.11 9.34 12.55
C TYR A 173 -10.90 8.13 12.99
N VAL A 174 -11.09 7.98 14.30
CA VAL A 174 -11.89 6.92 14.89
C VAL A 174 -12.98 7.52 15.76
N ILE A 175 -14.19 7.03 15.62
CA ILE A 175 -15.31 7.30 16.50
C ILE A 175 -15.91 5.98 16.97
N THR A 176 -16.21 5.87 18.26
CA THR A 176 -16.81 4.68 18.86
C THR A 176 -18.01 5.03 19.71
N TYR A 177 -19.03 4.20 19.64
CA TYR A 177 -20.19 4.23 20.51
C TYR A 177 -20.37 2.87 21.16
N LYS A 178 -20.17 2.78 22.48
CA LYS A 178 -20.16 1.51 23.21
C LYS A 178 -19.19 0.51 22.57
N LYS A 179 -19.72 -0.53 21.92
CA LYS A 179 -18.96 -1.60 21.27
C LYS A 179 -18.79 -1.41 19.76
N PHE A 180 -19.53 -0.50 19.14
CA PHE A 180 -19.46 -0.21 17.72
C PHE A 180 -18.49 0.92 17.45
N GLY A 181 -17.78 0.85 16.34
CA GLY A 181 -16.87 1.90 15.92
C GLY A 181 -16.82 2.08 14.42
N LEU A 182 -16.42 3.27 14.03
CA LEU A 182 -16.11 3.67 12.68
C LEU A 182 -14.69 4.22 12.66
N ASN A 183 -13.85 3.69 11.79
CA ASN A 183 -12.53 4.21 11.49
C ASN A 183 -12.52 4.74 10.06
N ILE A 184 -12.06 5.96 9.88
CA ILE A 184 -11.83 6.59 8.57
C ILE A 184 -10.35 6.88 8.47
N ASP A 185 -9.70 6.37 7.45
CA ASP A 185 -8.31 6.66 7.15
C ASP A 185 -8.18 7.16 5.71
N CYS A 186 -7.27 8.08 5.51
CA CYS A 186 -6.83 8.50 4.18
C CYS A 186 -5.33 8.79 4.20
N ASN A 187 -4.70 8.53 3.07
CA ASN A 187 -3.29 8.83 2.87
C ASN A 187 -3.01 9.17 1.42
N ALA A 188 -1.96 9.95 1.23
CA ALA A 188 -1.35 10.18 -0.07
C ALA A 188 0.11 9.75 0.00
N LYS A 189 0.65 9.28 -1.11
CA LYS A 189 2.07 9.01 -1.29
C LYS A 189 2.55 9.80 -2.48
N PHE A 190 3.41 10.78 -2.21
CA PHE A 190 4.04 11.61 -3.22
C PHE A 190 5.42 11.02 -3.52
N ASN A 191 5.55 10.47 -4.72
CA ASN A 191 6.77 9.81 -5.16
C ASN A 191 7.70 10.84 -5.82
N SER A 192 9.01 10.74 -5.58
CA SER A 192 10.03 11.47 -6.33
C SER A 192 10.61 10.60 -7.45
N SER A 193 11.34 11.22 -8.36
CA SER A 193 12.08 10.49 -9.38
C SER A 193 13.29 9.78 -8.75
N ASN A 194 13.58 8.59 -9.25
CA ASN A 194 14.78 7.85 -8.90
C ASN A 194 16.00 8.29 -9.74
N LYS A 195 17.15 7.66 -9.54
CA LYS A 195 18.40 8.01 -10.22
C LYS A 195 18.37 7.84 -11.75
N ILE A 196 17.43 7.07 -12.29
CA ILE A 196 17.25 6.86 -13.73
C ILE A 196 16.08 7.66 -14.29
N THR A 197 15.65 8.71 -13.57
CA THR A 197 14.55 9.61 -13.95
C THR A 197 13.17 8.95 -14.03
N TYR A 198 13.01 7.72 -13.53
CA TYR A 198 11.71 7.09 -13.41
C TYR A 198 11.03 7.52 -12.10
N LYS A 199 9.76 7.91 -12.19
CA LYS A 199 8.92 8.30 -11.07
C LYS A 199 7.66 7.49 -11.08
N MET A 200 7.45 6.72 -10.01
CA MET A 200 6.18 6.04 -9.76
C MET A 200 5.05 7.05 -9.63
N GLY A 201 3.86 6.74 -10.11
CA GLY A 201 2.69 7.60 -9.98
C GLY A 201 2.34 7.88 -8.52
N ASN A 202 1.95 9.12 -8.22
CA ASN A 202 1.47 9.47 -6.89
C ASN A 202 0.22 8.65 -6.55
N GLN A 203 0.10 8.24 -5.28
CA GLN A 203 -0.96 7.36 -4.82
C GLN A 203 -1.85 8.07 -3.80
N PHE A 204 -3.15 7.80 -3.89
CA PHE A 204 -4.16 8.28 -2.94
C PHE A 204 -5.01 7.10 -2.50
N ASN A 205 -5.12 6.91 -1.19
CA ASN A 205 -5.89 5.82 -0.62
C ASN A 205 -6.78 6.33 0.50
N GLY A 206 -7.95 5.75 0.61
CA GLY A 206 -8.87 6.00 1.72
C GLY A 206 -9.64 4.75 2.08
N SER A 207 -10.03 4.63 3.34
CA SER A 207 -10.95 3.59 3.75
C SER A 207 -11.89 4.03 4.86
N MET A 208 -13.06 3.43 4.87
CA MET A 208 -14.07 3.58 5.90
C MET A 208 -14.38 2.19 6.44
N ARG A 209 -14.05 1.96 7.71
CA ARG A 209 -14.14 0.66 8.36
C ARG A 209 -15.11 0.71 9.52
N TRP A 210 -16.15 -0.13 9.48
CA TRP A 210 -17.07 -0.39 10.59
C TRP A 210 -16.59 -1.61 11.35
N PHE A 211 -16.49 -1.51 12.66
CA PHE A 211 -16.02 -2.59 13.51
C PHE A 211 -16.88 -2.76 14.77
N TYR A 212 -16.84 -3.96 15.30
CA TYR A 212 -17.49 -4.31 16.56
C TYR A 212 -16.42 -4.79 17.56
N ASN A 213 -16.35 -4.16 18.71
CA ASN A 213 -15.37 -4.50 19.74
C ASN A 213 -16.02 -5.33 20.84
N LYS A 214 -15.74 -6.65 20.87
CA LYS A 214 -16.26 -7.60 21.85
C LYS A 214 -15.14 -8.09 22.76
N ILE A 215 -15.26 -7.77 24.05
CA ILE A 215 -14.34 -8.24 25.08
C ILE A 215 -14.96 -9.49 25.73
N LEU A 216 -14.25 -10.60 25.70
CA LEU A 216 -14.58 -11.88 26.30
C LEU A 216 -13.45 -12.26 27.25
N SER A 217 -13.63 -12.05 28.56
CA SER A 217 -12.60 -12.29 29.57
C SER A 217 -11.28 -11.54 29.22
N SER A 218 -10.25 -12.26 28.79
CA SER A 218 -8.93 -11.71 28.42
C SER A 218 -8.74 -11.54 26.91
N VAL A 219 -9.75 -11.87 26.09
CA VAL A 219 -9.69 -11.81 24.63
C VAL A 219 -10.54 -10.64 24.13
N ASN A 220 -9.95 -9.78 23.33
CA ASN A 220 -10.67 -8.73 22.62
C ASN A 220 -10.78 -9.09 21.16
N TYR A 221 -12.01 -9.34 20.69
CA TYR A 221 -12.33 -9.72 19.32
C TYR A 221 -12.95 -8.54 18.57
N ILE A 222 -12.37 -8.16 17.43
CA ILE A 222 -12.75 -6.97 16.66
C ILE A 222 -12.96 -7.37 15.20
N PRO A 223 -14.11 -7.94 14.82
CA PRO A 223 -14.49 -8.13 13.44
C PRO A 223 -14.80 -6.78 12.78
N PHE A 224 -14.56 -6.69 11.48
CA PHE A 224 -14.83 -5.48 10.72
C PHE A 224 -15.20 -5.77 9.27
N ILE A 225 -15.92 -4.81 8.69
CA ILE A 225 -16.11 -4.64 7.25
C ILE A 225 -15.66 -3.25 6.86
N ALA A 226 -15.21 -3.05 5.63
CA ALA A 226 -14.80 -1.73 5.16
C ALA A 226 -15.07 -1.55 3.67
N LEU A 227 -15.19 -0.29 3.27
CA LEU A 227 -15.08 0.16 1.89
C LEU A 227 -13.77 0.93 1.75
N GLY A 228 -13.05 0.69 0.67
CA GLY A 228 -11.81 1.36 0.36
C GLY A 228 -11.84 1.98 -1.03
N PHE A 229 -11.02 3.00 -1.20
CA PHE A 229 -10.72 3.65 -2.46
C PHE A 229 -9.21 3.72 -2.63
N SER A 230 -8.73 3.44 -3.83
CA SER A 230 -7.32 3.56 -4.20
C SER A 230 -7.22 4.19 -5.58
N LYS A 231 -6.30 5.14 -5.73
CA LYS A 231 -5.97 5.79 -6.99
C LYS A 231 -4.48 5.98 -7.13
N ASN A 232 -3.92 5.57 -8.25
CA ASN A 232 -2.54 5.84 -8.63
C ASN A 232 -2.55 6.70 -9.90
N ASN A 233 -1.76 7.77 -9.90
CA ASN A 233 -1.52 8.51 -11.12
C ASN A 233 -0.65 7.69 -12.07
N HIS A 234 -0.56 8.10 -13.33
CA HIS A 234 0.39 7.52 -14.27
C HIS A 234 1.83 7.71 -13.78
N ASP A 235 2.68 6.77 -14.12
CA ASP A 235 4.12 6.89 -13.92
C ASP A 235 4.72 7.87 -14.93
N GLU A 236 5.91 8.35 -14.63
CA GLU A 236 6.66 9.25 -15.49
C GLU A 236 8.06 8.67 -15.73
N ASN A 237 8.53 8.71 -16.97
CA ASN A 237 9.91 8.39 -17.32
C ASN A 237 10.50 9.58 -18.07
N ALA A 238 11.57 10.16 -17.54
CA ALA A 238 12.21 11.39 -18.06
C ALA A 238 11.16 12.50 -18.34
N PHE A 239 10.23 12.71 -17.37
CA PHE A 239 9.11 13.66 -17.43
C PHE A 239 8.01 13.35 -18.45
N ASN A 240 8.10 12.24 -19.16
CA ASN A 240 7.03 11.78 -20.04
C ASN A 240 6.14 10.77 -19.33
N MET A 241 4.84 10.89 -19.53
CA MET A 241 3.87 9.94 -18.99
C MET A 241 4.10 8.55 -19.62
N VAL A 242 4.15 7.54 -18.78
CA VAL A 242 4.21 6.14 -19.20
C VAL A 242 2.79 5.67 -19.46
N ALA A 243 2.52 5.24 -20.69
CA ALA A 243 1.21 4.72 -21.08
C ALA A 243 0.90 3.41 -20.35
N TYR A 244 -0.39 3.12 -20.17
CA TYR A 244 -0.90 1.92 -19.49
C TYR A 244 -0.37 1.76 -18.07
N THR A 245 -0.25 2.88 -17.34
CA THR A 245 0.11 2.93 -15.93
C THR A 245 -0.95 3.65 -15.14
N GLY A 246 -0.99 3.38 -13.82
CA GLY A 246 -1.96 4.02 -12.94
C GLY A 246 -3.36 3.46 -13.02
N GLY A 247 -4.31 4.15 -12.40
CA GLY A 247 -5.71 3.75 -12.36
C GLY A 247 -6.33 3.90 -10.98
N GLU A 248 -7.54 3.37 -10.83
CA GLU A 248 -8.29 3.52 -9.58
C GLU A 248 -9.20 2.31 -9.32
N GLU A 249 -9.53 2.11 -8.04
CA GLU A 249 -10.48 1.09 -7.62
C GLU A 249 -11.29 1.51 -6.40
N ILE A 250 -12.50 0.99 -6.31
CA ILE A 250 -13.29 0.90 -5.09
C ILE A 250 -13.32 -0.57 -4.70
N ASN A 251 -13.02 -0.87 -3.45
CA ASN A 251 -12.94 -2.24 -2.94
C ASN A 251 -13.75 -2.41 -1.66
N TYR A 252 -14.19 -3.64 -1.42
CA TYR A 252 -14.69 -4.04 -0.11
C TYR A 252 -13.63 -4.84 0.64
N GLN A 253 -13.69 -4.75 1.96
CA GLN A 253 -12.75 -5.42 2.83
C GLN A 253 -13.52 -6.05 4.00
N PHE A 254 -13.06 -7.19 4.45
CA PHE A 254 -13.51 -7.79 5.69
C PHE A 254 -12.36 -8.44 6.43
N GLY A 255 -12.50 -8.58 7.73
CA GLY A 255 -11.47 -9.17 8.54
C GLY A 255 -11.81 -9.16 10.03
N ALA A 256 -10.83 -9.55 10.81
CA ALA A 256 -10.93 -9.51 12.26
C ALA A 256 -9.55 -9.32 12.91
N ASP A 257 -9.55 -8.64 14.03
CA ASP A 257 -8.43 -8.57 14.96
C ASP A 257 -8.77 -9.27 16.25
N VAL A 258 -7.85 -10.08 16.73
CA VAL A 258 -7.95 -10.77 18.01
C VAL A 258 -6.79 -10.36 18.88
N LYS A 259 -7.08 -9.63 19.97
CA LYS A 259 -6.06 -9.24 20.96
C LYS A 259 -6.17 -10.13 22.18
N ILE A 260 -5.07 -10.77 22.54
CA ILE A 260 -4.94 -11.61 23.73
C ILE A 260 -3.75 -11.10 24.53
N LYS A 261 -3.99 -10.51 25.70
CA LYS A 261 -2.95 -9.87 26.51
C LYS A 261 -2.12 -8.88 25.69
N SER A 262 -0.84 -9.15 25.49
CA SER A 262 0.11 -8.34 24.72
C SER A 262 0.18 -8.69 23.23
N TYR A 263 -0.54 -9.68 22.76
CA TYR A 263 -0.50 -10.11 21.35
C TYR A 263 -1.77 -9.68 20.62
N LEU A 264 -1.62 -9.30 19.35
CA LEU A 264 -2.72 -9.10 18.43
C LEU A 264 -2.43 -9.88 17.14
N ILE A 265 -3.39 -10.69 16.74
CA ILE A 265 -3.40 -11.37 15.44
C ILE A 265 -4.51 -10.74 14.62
N GLY A 266 -4.21 -10.30 13.41
CA GLY A 266 -5.17 -9.69 12.51
C GLY A 266 -5.18 -10.37 11.15
N PHE A 267 -6.38 -10.46 10.59
CA PHE A 267 -6.62 -10.95 9.24
C PHE A 267 -7.46 -9.93 8.47
N GLN A 268 -7.13 -9.71 7.20
CA GLN A 268 -7.89 -8.83 6.30
C GLN A 268 -7.86 -9.41 4.89
N TYR A 269 -9.03 -9.47 4.29
CA TYR A 269 -9.22 -9.77 2.88
C TYR A 269 -9.84 -8.56 2.18
N LEU A 270 -9.35 -8.24 0.98
CA LEU A 270 -9.81 -7.14 0.15
C LEU A 270 -10.08 -7.67 -1.25
N LYS A 271 -11.19 -7.25 -1.84
CA LYS A 271 -11.50 -7.52 -3.24
C LYS A 271 -12.11 -6.26 -3.89
N PRO A 272 -11.68 -5.89 -5.11
CA PRO A 272 -12.29 -4.81 -5.87
C PRO A 272 -13.76 -5.06 -6.16
N LEU A 273 -14.56 -3.99 -6.07
CA LEU A 273 -15.94 -3.91 -6.54
C LEU A 273 -16.00 -3.31 -7.95
N VAL A 274 -15.28 -2.21 -8.11
CA VAL A 274 -15.14 -1.50 -9.39
C VAL A 274 -13.67 -1.14 -9.51
N GLN A 275 -13.10 -1.30 -10.68
CA GLN A 275 -11.71 -1.00 -10.92
C GLN A 275 -11.47 -0.59 -12.36
N ASN A 276 -10.52 0.31 -12.55
CA ASN A 276 -10.00 0.71 -13.84
C ASN A 276 -8.48 0.89 -13.67
N TRP A 277 -7.73 -0.17 -13.91
CA TRP A 277 -6.28 -0.17 -13.88
C TRP A 277 -5.73 -0.28 -15.29
N ASN A 278 -4.74 0.57 -15.61
CA ASN A 278 -4.04 0.53 -16.90
C ASN A 278 -5.02 0.54 -18.08
N ASP A 279 -5.97 1.49 -18.08
CA ASP A 279 -7.03 1.60 -19.10
C ASP A 279 -7.86 0.31 -19.26
N THR A 280 -8.17 -0.37 -18.15
CA THR A 280 -8.91 -1.64 -18.05
C THR A 280 -8.13 -2.91 -18.47
N TYR A 281 -6.86 -2.78 -18.89
CA TYR A 281 -6.05 -3.94 -19.26
C TYR A 281 -5.59 -4.77 -18.07
N THR A 282 -5.61 -4.21 -16.86
CA THR A 282 -5.20 -4.91 -15.64
C THR A 282 -6.36 -5.06 -14.66
N ILE A 283 -6.47 -6.25 -14.09
CA ILE A 283 -7.46 -6.61 -13.08
C ILE A 283 -6.73 -6.94 -11.78
N HIS A 284 -7.02 -6.22 -10.71
CA HIS A 284 -6.67 -6.61 -9.35
C HIS A 284 -7.64 -7.70 -8.90
N ASP A 285 -7.15 -8.91 -8.63
CA ASP A 285 -8.00 -10.03 -8.20
C ASP A 285 -8.36 -9.92 -6.73
N ALA A 286 -7.37 -10.00 -5.86
CA ALA A 286 -7.59 -9.87 -4.41
C ALA A 286 -6.30 -9.55 -3.65
N LYS A 287 -6.47 -9.02 -2.43
CA LYS A 287 -5.39 -8.82 -1.47
C LYS A 287 -5.70 -9.47 -0.14
N LEU A 288 -4.72 -10.19 0.37
CA LEU A 288 -4.73 -10.81 1.69
C LEU A 288 -3.68 -10.16 2.58
N ASN A 289 -4.02 -9.83 3.82
CA ASN A 289 -3.07 -9.40 4.84
C ASN A 289 -3.26 -10.21 6.12
N VAL A 290 -2.15 -10.65 6.70
CA VAL A 290 -2.10 -11.25 8.03
C VAL A 290 -1.07 -10.47 8.84
N ARG A 291 -1.37 -10.18 10.12
CA ARG A 291 -0.46 -9.46 10.99
C ARG A 291 -0.39 -10.08 12.37
N LEU A 292 0.79 -10.00 12.97
CA LEU A 292 1.05 -10.37 14.35
C LEU A 292 1.75 -9.19 15.02
N LEU A 293 1.19 -8.66 16.11
CA LEU A 293 1.78 -7.56 16.87
C LEU A 293 2.02 -8.02 18.31
N TYR A 294 3.16 -7.62 18.85
CA TYR A 294 3.50 -7.76 20.25
C TYR A 294 3.61 -6.38 20.88
N PHE A 295 2.71 -6.08 21.83
CA PHE A 295 2.66 -4.81 22.56
C PHE A 295 3.52 -4.87 23.82
N PHE A 296 4.29 -3.80 24.04
CA PHE A 296 5.09 -3.60 25.23
C PHE A 296 4.92 -2.15 25.74
N LYS A 297 5.36 -1.92 26.97
CA LYS A 297 5.30 -0.59 27.60
C LYS A 297 6.47 0.27 27.15
#